data_a0696568644469e988a39d84d209324b
#
_entry.id   a0696568644469e988a39d84d209324b
#
_cell.length_a   1.000
_cell.length_b   1.000
_cell.length_c   1.000
_cell.angle_alpha   90.00
_cell.angle_beta   90.00
_cell.angle_gamma   90.00
#
_symmetry.space_group_name_H-M   'P 1'
#
loop_
_entity.id
_entity.type
_entity.pdbx_description
1 polymer ?
#
loop_
_entity_poly.entity_id
_entity_poly.type
_entity_poly.pdbx_seq_one_letter_code
_entity_poly.pdbx_strand_id
1 'polypeptide(L)'
;MSSFRDYLVAQNSDLFESDKEVYGTQKNRLSDLDTEIDRAITSVMRDAESKGVDRKFWSKLADHKKEIRSSIDKAFNAIMELELKVK
;
A
#
# COMPACT_ATOMS: atom_id res chain seq x y z
N MET A 1 -15.18 19.89 3.77
CA MET A 1 -13.95 19.16 4.10
C MET A 1 -13.75 18.01 3.11
N SER A 2 -12.65 18.05 2.37
CA SER A 2 -12.41 16.97 1.41
C SER A 2 -11.87 15.74 2.11
N SER A 3 -12.46 14.61 1.80
CA SER A 3 -12.00 13.33 2.30
C SER A 3 -10.92 12.78 1.37
N PHE A 4 -10.21 11.78 1.82
CA PHE A 4 -9.27 11.05 0.99
C PHE A 4 -9.96 10.52 -0.28
N ARG A 5 -11.19 10.10 -0.14
CA ARG A 5 -12.00 9.61 -1.25
C ARG A 5 -12.23 10.70 -2.31
N ASP A 6 -12.54 11.92 -1.86
CA ASP A 6 -12.75 13.05 -2.77
C ASP A 6 -11.48 13.39 -3.53
N TYR A 7 -10.35 13.31 -2.84
CA TYR A 7 -9.05 13.52 -3.45
C TYR A 7 -8.78 12.49 -4.57
N LEU A 8 -9.07 11.24 -4.33
CA LEU A 8 -8.89 10.18 -5.32
C LEU A 8 -9.81 10.37 -6.52
N VAL A 9 -11.05 10.77 -6.28
CA VAL A 9 -12.00 11.04 -7.36
C VAL A 9 -11.51 12.19 -8.23
N ALA A 10 -11.02 13.26 -7.61
CA ALA A 10 -10.49 14.40 -8.34
C ALA A 10 -9.29 14.01 -9.20
N GLN A 11 -8.38 13.19 -8.68
CA GLN A 11 -7.25 12.70 -9.45
C GLN A 11 -7.68 11.81 -10.60
N ASN A 12 -8.66 10.96 -10.38
CA ASN A 12 -9.16 10.08 -11.42
C ASN A 12 -9.82 10.87 -12.54
N SER A 13 -10.46 12.00 -12.23
CA SER A 13 -11.04 12.86 -13.27
C SER A 13 -9.98 13.39 -14.22
N ASP A 14 -8.80 13.71 -13.71
CA ASP A 14 -7.69 14.20 -14.53
C ASP A 14 -7.12 13.11 -15.43
N LEU A 15 -7.27 11.85 -15.02
CA LEU A 15 -6.77 10.70 -15.77
C LEU A 15 -7.84 10.04 -16.64
N PHE A 16 -8.95 10.71 -16.80
CA PHE A 16 -10.16 10.16 -17.38
C PHE A 16 -9.99 9.67 -18.82
N GLU A 17 -9.02 10.19 -19.53
CA GLU A 17 -8.83 9.88 -20.94
C GLU A 17 -8.30 8.49 -21.23
N SER A 18 -7.76 7.80 -20.20
CA SER A 18 -7.24 6.44 -20.40
C SER A 18 -7.52 5.57 -19.19
N ASP A 19 -8.47 4.67 -19.33
CA ASP A 19 -8.84 3.76 -18.27
C ASP A 19 -7.67 2.89 -17.81
N LYS A 20 -6.85 2.45 -18.77
CA LYS A 20 -5.70 1.61 -18.45
C LYS A 20 -4.62 2.35 -17.68
N GLU A 21 -4.46 3.64 -17.95
CA GLU A 21 -3.51 4.46 -17.20
C GLU A 21 -3.92 4.60 -15.75
N VAL A 22 -5.22 4.71 -15.49
CA VAL A 22 -5.72 4.75 -14.12
C VAL A 22 -5.29 3.50 -13.36
N TYR A 23 -5.52 2.32 -13.94
CA TYR A 23 -5.17 1.07 -13.29
C TYR A 23 -3.66 0.96 -13.08
N GLY A 24 -2.87 1.32 -14.08
CA GLY A 24 -1.41 1.30 -13.97
C GLY A 24 -0.90 2.24 -12.89
N THR A 25 -1.44 3.45 -12.83
CA THR A 25 -1.07 4.45 -11.83
C THR A 25 -1.37 3.95 -10.42
N GLN A 26 -2.56 3.38 -10.21
CA GLN A 26 -2.93 2.90 -8.89
C GLN A 26 -2.13 1.66 -8.48
N LYS A 27 -1.82 0.79 -9.40
CA LYS A 27 -0.93 -0.34 -9.10
C LYS A 27 0.45 0.16 -8.64
N ASN A 28 0.99 1.16 -9.30
CA ASN A 28 2.28 1.74 -8.91
C ASN A 28 2.21 2.35 -7.52
N ARG A 29 1.11 3.02 -7.19
CA ARG A 29 0.91 3.58 -5.84
C ARG A 29 0.86 2.50 -4.78
N LEU A 30 0.19 1.39 -5.06
CA LEU A 30 0.14 0.27 -4.12
C LEU A 30 1.54 -0.32 -3.91
N SER A 31 2.32 -0.42 -4.97
CA SER A 31 3.69 -0.89 -4.86
C SER A 31 4.54 0.04 -3.99
N ASP A 32 4.38 1.35 -4.16
CA ASP A 32 5.09 2.34 -3.35
C ASP A 32 4.67 2.26 -1.89
N LEU A 33 3.37 2.10 -1.62
CA LEU A 33 2.86 1.93 -0.26
C LEU A 33 3.42 0.69 0.40
N ASP A 34 3.52 -0.40 -0.35
CA ASP A 34 4.11 -1.64 0.16
C ASP A 34 5.53 -1.40 0.65
N THR A 35 6.34 -0.70 -0.15
CA THR A 35 7.70 -0.36 0.21
C THR A 35 7.75 0.56 1.43
N GLU A 36 6.88 1.57 1.48
CA GLU A 36 6.82 2.50 2.60
C GLU A 36 6.43 1.81 3.91
N ILE A 37 5.46 0.91 3.84
CA ILE A 37 5.04 0.14 5.01
C ILE A 37 6.18 -0.71 5.53
N ASP A 38 6.88 -1.38 4.63
CA ASP A 38 8.04 -2.19 5.00
C ASP A 38 9.10 -1.35 5.72
N ARG A 39 9.44 -0.21 5.15
CA ARG A 39 10.44 0.70 5.73
C ARG A 39 10.01 1.24 7.08
N ALA A 40 8.76 1.69 7.18
CA ALA A 40 8.25 2.29 8.41
C ALA A 40 8.27 1.28 9.55
N ILE A 41 7.74 0.10 9.34
CA ILE A 41 7.67 -0.92 10.38
C ILE A 41 9.06 -1.43 10.74
N THR A 42 9.91 -1.65 9.73
CA THR A 42 11.28 -2.09 9.95
C THR A 42 12.06 -1.06 10.77
N SER A 43 11.87 0.23 10.50
CA SER A 43 12.51 1.29 11.27
C SER A 43 12.12 1.27 12.73
N VAL A 44 10.83 1.08 13.02
CA VAL A 44 10.34 1.01 14.40
C VAL A 44 10.92 -0.21 15.09
N MET A 45 10.93 -1.36 14.43
CA MET A 45 11.48 -2.59 15.02
C MET A 45 12.97 -2.46 15.32
N ARG A 46 13.72 -1.87 14.41
CA ARG A 46 15.16 -1.65 14.62
C ARG A 46 15.42 -0.69 15.77
N ASP A 47 14.63 0.36 15.89
CA ASP A 47 14.76 1.30 16.98
C ASP A 47 14.47 0.62 18.32
N ALA A 48 13.40 -0.16 18.39
CA ALA A 48 13.05 -0.89 19.59
C ALA A 48 14.16 -1.87 19.98
N GLU A 49 14.72 -2.58 19.02
CA GLU A 49 15.81 -3.51 19.25
C GLU A 49 17.04 -2.78 19.79
N SER A 50 17.40 -1.65 19.18
CA SER A 50 18.56 -0.87 19.60
C SER A 50 18.41 -0.29 20.99
N LYS A 51 17.19 -0.04 21.43
CA LYS A 51 16.90 0.46 22.78
C LYS A 51 16.72 -0.65 23.82
N GLY A 52 16.93 -1.89 23.41
CA GLY A 52 16.86 -3.02 24.32
C GLY A 52 15.46 -3.43 24.73
N VAL A 53 14.45 -3.05 23.94
CA VAL A 53 13.08 -3.46 24.21
C VAL A 53 12.95 -4.96 23.94
N ASP A 54 12.31 -5.68 24.85
CA ASP A 54 12.11 -7.12 24.71
C ASP A 54 11.34 -7.42 23.40
N ARG A 55 11.86 -8.38 22.67
CA ARG A 55 11.30 -8.79 21.38
C ARG A 55 9.81 -9.11 21.43
N LYS A 56 9.33 -9.62 22.56
CA LYS A 56 7.91 -9.95 22.72
C LYS A 56 6.98 -8.74 22.52
N PHE A 57 7.50 -7.52 22.73
CA PHE A 57 6.70 -6.31 22.58
C PHE A 57 6.63 -5.82 21.14
N TRP A 58 7.59 -6.18 20.31
CA TRP A 58 7.60 -5.68 18.93
C TRP A 58 7.56 -6.78 17.86
N SER A 59 7.62 -8.05 18.26
CA SER A 59 7.61 -9.16 17.28
C SER A 59 6.31 -9.21 16.46
N LYS A 60 5.20 -8.78 17.06
CA LYS A 60 3.91 -8.75 16.36
C LYS A 60 3.89 -7.76 15.22
N LEU A 61 4.75 -6.75 15.25
CA LEU A 61 4.86 -5.80 14.16
C LEU A 61 5.29 -6.49 12.87
N ALA A 62 6.15 -7.48 12.95
CA ALA A 62 6.56 -8.26 11.79
C ALA A 62 5.38 -9.00 11.17
N ASP A 63 4.51 -9.56 12.01
CA ASP A 63 3.31 -10.25 11.55
C ASP A 63 2.34 -9.26 10.91
N HIS A 64 2.12 -8.11 11.52
CA HIS A 64 1.25 -7.08 10.96
C HIS A 64 1.79 -6.56 9.62
N LYS A 65 3.10 -6.38 9.53
CA LYS A 65 3.73 -5.97 8.28
C LYS A 65 3.42 -6.98 7.18
N LYS A 66 3.57 -8.25 7.48
CA LYS A 66 3.33 -9.33 6.54
C LYS A 66 1.87 -9.35 6.09
N GLU A 67 0.93 -9.18 7.01
CA GLU A 67 -0.49 -9.14 6.71
C GLU A 67 -0.87 -7.96 5.82
N ILE A 68 -0.34 -6.78 6.13
CA ILE A 68 -0.60 -5.58 5.34
C ILE A 68 -0.06 -5.76 3.93
N ARG A 69 1.18 -6.23 3.81
CA ARG A 69 1.78 -6.46 2.49
C ARG A 69 1.03 -7.49 1.69
N SER A 70 0.53 -8.53 2.34
CA SER A 70 -0.30 -9.54 1.68
C SER A 70 -1.59 -8.94 1.17
N SER A 71 -2.22 -8.04 1.95
CA SER A 71 -3.44 -7.36 1.54
C SER A 71 -3.19 -6.43 0.35
N ILE A 72 -2.07 -5.73 0.35
CA ILE A 72 -1.69 -4.87 -0.78
C ILE A 72 -1.48 -5.71 -2.03
N ASP A 73 -0.82 -6.85 -1.89
CA ASP A 73 -0.58 -7.76 -3.00
C ASP A 73 -1.88 -8.28 -3.60
N LYS A 74 -2.83 -8.63 -2.75
CA LYS A 74 -4.15 -9.08 -3.20
C LYS A 74 -4.90 -7.98 -3.95
N ALA A 75 -4.82 -6.75 -3.44
CA ALA A 75 -5.46 -5.60 -4.10
C ALA A 75 -4.79 -5.33 -5.45
N PHE A 76 -3.47 -5.40 -5.50
CA PHE A 76 -2.73 -5.24 -6.73
C PHE A 76 -3.18 -6.25 -7.79
N ASN A 77 -3.26 -7.51 -7.39
CA ASN A 77 -3.69 -8.58 -8.31
C ASN A 77 -5.14 -8.40 -8.76
N ALA A 78 -6.01 -7.95 -7.87
CA ALA A 78 -7.40 -7.67 -8.22
C ALA A 78 -7.50 -6.55 -9.25
N ILE A 79 -6.68 -5.52 -9.11
CA ILE A 79 -6.62 -4.42 -10.07
C ILE A 79 -6.09 -4.93 -11.42
N MET A 80 -5.09 -5.79 -11.40
CA MET A 80 -4.58 -6.40 -12.63
C MET A 80 -5.68 -7.16 -13.38
N GLU A 81 -6.48 -7.92 -12.65
CA GLU A 81 -7.58 -8.66 -13.26
C GLU A 81 -8.63 -7.73 -13.87
N LEU A 82 -8.94 -6.65 -13.16
CA LEU A 82 -9.88 -5.66 -13.69
C LEU A 82 -9.33 -4.99 -14.95
N GLU A 83 -8.05 -4.68 -14.94
CA GLU A 83 -7.39 -4.08 -16.09
C GLU A 83 -7.52 -4.96 -17.34
N LEU A 84 -7.42 -6.26 -17.17
CA LEU A 84 -7.56 -7.21 -18.27
C LEU A 84 -8.99 -7.27 -18.80
N LYS A 85 -9.99 -6.95 -17.99
CA LYS A 85 -11.39 -6.97 -18.39
C LYS A 85 -11.88 -5.66 -19.00
N VAL A 86 -11.16 -4.59 -18.78
CA VAL A 86 -11.49 -3.28 -19.34
C VAL A 86 -10.98 -3.22 -20.76
N LYS A 87 -11.88 -2.84 -21.68
CA LYS A 87 -11.52 -2.77 -23.11
C LYS A 87 -11.39 -1.33 -23.58
#